data_c808bb0956670d976f4adc8755497b77
#
_entry.id   c808bb0956670d976f4adc8755497b77
#
_cell.length_a   1.000
_cell.length_b   1.000
_cell.length_c   1.000
_cell.angle_alpha   90.00
_cell.angle_beta   90.00
_cell.angle_gamma   90.00
#
_symmetry.space_group_name_H-M   'P 1'
#
loop_
_entity.id
_entity.type
_entity.pdbx_description
1 polymer ?
#
loop_
_entity_poly.entity_id
_entity_poly.type
_entity_poly.pdbx_seq_one_letter_code
_entity_poly.pdbx_strand_id
1 'polypeptide(L)'
;MTSNLPARPDYFLQDAEINREGAPALSDLPDLKAISPLELKTMLEGDDDVIALDIRPGEKFAAGHVPGSINIALSGQFATWAGTILGLSSRPVLIADSPEQVAEARLRLARVGIEAERGYLEGGVAGWKQAGFELAQLPEIEVQELQRQLSDDKIRVLDVRRESEWMAGHVDGAGWWPLDRFRISPPEVDLNLPLAVHCQSGYRSMIACSLLQRAGFKNVINVSGGLAAWQQAQLPVATGAPVEA
;
A
#
# COMPACT_ATOMS: atom_id res chain seq x y z
N MET A 1 -32.52 2.01 3.44
CA MET A 1 -31.46 2.95 3.07
C MET A 1 -30.12 2.55 3.70
N THR A 2 -29.63 1.34 3.46
CA THR A 2 -28.35 0.84 4.00
C THR A 2 -27.53 0.09 2.94
N SER A 3 -27.76 0.38 1.66
CA SER A 3 -27.21 -0.38 0.54
C SER A 3 -25.82 0.09 0.06
N ASN A 4 -25.15 1.04 0.74
CA ASN A 4 -23.82 1.56 0.35
C ASN A 4 -22.87 1.70 1.55
N LEU A 5 -22.97 0.82 2.53
CA LEU A 5 -21.90 0.74 3.54
C LEU A 5 -20.73 -0.05 2.95
N PRO A 6 -19.48 0.43 3.14
CA PRO A 6 -18.29 -0.33 2.76
C PRO A 6 -18.36 -1.74 3.35
N ALA A 7 -17.85 -2.75 2.62
CA ALA A 7 -17.72 -4.08 3.16
C ALA A 7 -17.06 -4.00 4.55
N ARG A 8 -17.67 -4.66 5.53
CA ARG A 8 -17.15 -4.68 6.89
C ARG A 8 -15.78 -5.34 6.86
N PRO A 9 -14.69 -4.68 7.26
CA PRO A 9 -13.39 -5.34 7.34
C PRO A 9 -13.47 -6.54 8.28
N ASP A 10 -12.83 -7.65 7.93
CA ASP A 10 -12.87 -8.91 8.71
C ASP A 10 -12.39 -8.71 10.17
N TYR A 11 -11.47 -7.75 10.40
CA TYR A 11 -10.96 -7.43 11.73
C TYR A 11 -12.01 -6.81 12.67
N PHE A 12 -13.12 -6.27 12.17
CA PHE A 12 -14.16 -5.65 13.00
C PHE A 12 -14.84 -6.61 13.98
N LEU A 13 -14.92 -7.89 13.63
CA LEU A 13 -15.50 -8.91 14.52
C LEU A 13 -14.52 -9.26 15.65
N GLN A 14 -13.22 -9.32 15.35
CA GLN A 14 -12.19 -9.57 16.34
C GLN A 14 -11.89 -8.36 17.22
N ASP A 15 -11.95 -7.14 16.68
CA ASP A 15 -11.84 -5.92 17.49
C ASP A 15 -12.88 -5.86 18.60
N ALA A 16 -14.11 -6.32 18.32
CA ALA A 16 -15.16 -6.39 19.35
C ALA A 16 -14.85 -7.46 20.44
N GLU A 17 -14.12 -8.50 20.09
CA GLU A 17 -13.70 -9.57 21.00
C GLU A 17 -12.47 -9.15 21.82
N ILE A 18 -11.44 -8.60 21.17
CA ILE A 18 -10.24 -8.03 21.80
C ILE A 18 -10.60 -6.89 22.76
N ASN A 19 -11.53 -6.01 22.36
CA ASN A 19 -12.00 -4.92 23.22
C ASN A 19 -12.81 -5.42 24.43
N ARG A 20 -13.39 -6.61 24.37
CA ARG A 20 -14.13 -7.24 25.47
C ARG A 20 -13.19 -7.94 26.46
N GLU A 21 -12.11 -8.54 25.99
CA GLU A 21 -11.14 -9.30 26.77
C GLU A 21 -9.99 -8.44 27.31
N GLY A 22 -9.82 -7.23 26.78
CA GLY A 22 -8.70 -6.35 27.05
C GLY A 22 -7.49 -6.69 26.17
N ALA A 23 -7.00 -5.70 25.43
CA ALA A 23 -5.76 -5.87 24.65
C ALA A 23 -4.59 -6.15 25.61
N PRO A 24 -3.69 -7.10 25.29
CA PRO A 24 -2.48 -7.33 26.09
C PRO A 24 -1.67 -6.04 26.22
N ALA A 25 -1.06 -5.82 27.40
CA ALA A 25 -0.20 -4.67 27.57
C ALA A 25 1.02 -4.80 26.63
N LEU A 26 1.45 -3.70 26.03
CA LEU A 26 2.64 -3.71 25.15
C LEU A 26 3.90 -4.28 25.80
N SER A 27 3.99 -4.15 27.14
CA SER A 27 5.06 -4.77 27.95
C SER A 27 5.06 -6.29 27.90
N ASP A 28 3.95 -6.92 27.52
CA ASP A 28 3.78 -8.38 27.52
C ASP A 28 4.10 -9.00 26.16
N LEU A 29 4.31 -8.15 25.13
CA LEU A 29 4.74 -8.61 23.81
C LEU A 29 6.25 -8.90 23.82
N PRO A 30 6.69 -10.08 23.30
CA PRO A 30 8.11 -10.42 23.24
C PRO A 30 8.88 -9.41 22.37
N ASP A 31 10.17 -9.23 22.64
CA ASP A 31 11.02 -8.37 21.80
C ASP A 31 11.01 -8.85 20.35
N LEU A 32 10.90 -7.89 19.43
CA LEU A 32 10.99 -8.21 18.01
C LEU A 32 12.41 -8.60 17.62
N LYS A 33 12.53 -9.70 16.89
CA LYS A 33 13.80 -10.18 16.33
C LYS A 33 14.32 -9.20 15.29
N ALA A 34 15.58 -8.79 15.38
CA ALA A 34 16.30 -8.17 14.27
C ALA A 34 16.57 -9.24 13.20
N ILE A 35 16.20 -8.99 11.96
CA ILE A 35 16.38 -9.86 10.81
C ILE A 35 17.43 -9.23 9.91
N SER A 36 18.52 -9.94 9.66
CA SER A 36 19.57 -9.45 8.78
C SER A 36 19.07 -9.30 7.33
N PRO A 37 19.68 -8.39 6.53
CA PRO A 37 19.34 -8.25 5.11
C PRO A 37 19.42 -9.56 4.32
N LEU A 38 20.42 -10.41 4.58
CA LEU A 38 20.55 -11.70 3.93
C LEU A 38 19.44 -12.68 4.33
N GLU A 39 19.09 -12.70 5.62
CA GLU A 39 17.98 -13.54 6.10
C GLU A 39 16.66 -13.10 5.47
N LEU A 40 16.33 -11.79 5.44
CA LEU A 40 15.12 -11.30 4.79
C LEU A 40 15.09 -11.63 3.30
N LYS A 41 16.22 -11.45 2.59
CA LYS A 41 16.34 -11.83 1.17
C LYS A 41 16.00 -13.30 0.95
N THR A 42 16.59 -14.17 1.75
CA THR A 42 16.36 -15.63 1.68
C THR A 42 14.89 -15.96 1.96
N MET A 43 14.28 -15.29 2.94
CA MET A 43 12.86 -15.47 3.24
C MET A 43 11.97 -15.06 2.07
N LEU A 44 12.23 -13.92 1.44
CA LEU A 44 11.44 -13.40 0.30
C LEU A 44 11.60 -14.26 -0.97
N GLU A 45 12.74 -14.92 -1.14
CA GLU A 45 13.00 -15.82 -2.29
C GLU A 45 12.44 -17.23 -2.08
N GLY A 46 12.22 -17.65 -0.84
CA GLY A 46 11.83 -19.02 -0.49
C GLY A 46 10.36 -19.19 -0.07
N ASP A 47 9.65 -18.12 0.19
CA ASP A 47 8.29 -18.19 0.75
C ASP A 47 7.47 -16.96 0.30
N ASP A 48 6.52 -17.17 -0.61
CA ASP A 48 5.64 -16.14 -1.14
C ASP A 48 4.72 -15.49 -0.07
N ASP A 49 4.51 -16.19 1.06
CA ASP A 49 3.70 -15.69 2.18
C ASP A 49 4.48 -14.72 3.09
N VAL A 50 5.79 -14.57 2.88
CA VAL A 50 6.58 -13.57 3.62
C VAL A 50 6.22 -12.17 3.16
N ILE A 51 5.80 -11.34 4.09
CA ILE A 51 5.47 -9.94 3.84
C ILE A 51 6.57 -9.06 4.43
N ALA A 52 7.29 -8.34 3.57
CA ALA A 52 8.12 -7.22 3.98
C ALA A 52 7.25 -5.95 3.96
N LEU A 53 6.94 -5.39 5.13
CA LEU A 53 6.08 -4.22 5.30
C LEU A 53 6.94 -2.97 5.51
N ASP A 54 7.04 -2.14 4.49
CA ASP A 54 7.73 -0.85 4.55
C ASP A 54 6.78 0.21 5.11
N ILE A 55 7.09 0.69 6.32
CA ILE A 55 6.25 1.66 7.04
C ILE A 55 6.75 3.10 6.90
N ARG A 56 7.78 3.33 6.08
CA ARG A 56 8.33 4.65 5.81
C ARG A 56 7.37 5.49 4.95
N PRO A 57 7.55 6.82 4.92
CA PRO A 57 6.82 7.70 4.00
C PRO A 57 6.90 7.24 2.55
N GLY A 58 5.82 7.43 1.78
CA GLY A 58 5.72 6.98 0.39
C GLY A 58 6.83 7.53 -0.51
N GLU A 59 7.26 8.78 -0.31
CA GLU A 59 8.38 9.38 -1.03
C GLU A 59 9.71 8.65 -0.81
N LYS A 60 9.95 8.17 0.40
CA LYS A 60 11.15 7.35 0.71
C LYS A 60 11.06 5.97 0.09
N PHE A 61 9.87 5.39 0.10
CA PHE A 61 9.61 4.12 -0.59
C PHE A 61 9.83 4.27 -2.09
N ALA A 62 9.25 5.28 -2.72
CA ALA A 62 9.39 5.55 -4.15
C ALA A 62 10.86 5.74 -4.56
N ALA A 63 11.64 6.47 -3.76
CA ALA A 63 13.07 6.69 -4.01
C ALA A 63 13.93 5.42 -3.91
N GLY A 64 13.50 4.44 -3.09
CA GLY A 64 14.20 3.16 -2.97
C GLY A 64 13.65 2.28 -1.86
N HIS A 65 13.31 1.05 -2.19
CA HIS A 65 12.73 0.07 -1.27
C HIS A 65 13.26 -1.35 -1.52
N VAL A 66 13.05 -2.23 -0.56
CA VAL A 66 13.34 -3.66 -0.71
C VAL A 66 12.41 -4.24 -1.77
N PRO A 67 12.92 -4.92 -2.82
CA PRO A 67 12.08 -5.51 -3.85
C PRO A 67 10.99 -6.42 -3.28
N GLY A 68 9.75 -6.28 -3.75
CA GLY A 68 8.61 -7.06 -3.29
C GLY A 68 8.02 -6.63 -1.93
N SER A 69 8.55 -5.58 -1.30
CA SER A 69 7.94 -5.01 -0.09
C SER A 69 6.65 -4.25 -0.40
N ILE A 70 5.71 -4.25 0.56
CA ILE A 70 4.47 -3.51 0.52
C ILE A 70 4.66 -2.23 1.34
N ASN A 71 4.30 -1.07 0.79
CA ASN A 71 4.34 0.18 1.53
C ASN A 71 2.98 0.50 2.14
N ILE A 72 2.95 0.62 3.47
CA ILE A 72 1.83 1.23 4.21
C ILE A 72 2.47 2.20 5.21
N ALA A 73 2.56 3.47 4.84
CA ALA A 73 3.23 4.47 5.67
C ALA A 73 2.54 4.65 7.04
N LEU A 74 3.32 4.86 8.09
CA LEU A 74 2.81 5.12 9.45
C LEU A 74 1.92 6.37 9.52
N SER A 75 2.11 7.34 8.63
CA SER A 75 1.18 8.45 8.46
C SER A 75 -0.20 7.95 8.01
N GLY A 76 -1.26 8.71 8.26
CA GLY A 76 -2.60 8.37 7.81
C GLY A 76 -3.24 7.17 8.51
N GLN A 77 -3.99 6.36 7.76
CA GLN A 77 -4.80 5.25 8.29
C GLN A 77 -4.03 3.92 8.31
N PHE A 78 -2.80 3.92 8.82
CA PHE A 78 -1.90 2.76 8.81
C PHE A 78 -2.56 1.46 9.29
N ALA A 79 -3.09 1.45 10.51
CA ALA A 79 -3.67 0.24 11.10
C ALA A 79 -4.85 -0.29 10.28
N THR A 80 -5.74 0.60 9.84
CA THR A 80 -6.90 0.25 9.00
C THR A 80 -6.47 -0.43 7.70
N TRP A 81 -5.49 0.16 6.99
CA TRP A 81 -5.03 -0.42 5.73
C TRP A 81 -4.20 -1.67 5.92
N ALA A 82 -3.39 -1.74 6.99
CA ALA A 82 -2.67 -2.97 7.32
C ALA A 82 -3.65 -4.14 7.58
N GLY A 83 -4.67 -3.94 8.41
CA GLY A 83 -5.70 -4.95 8.64
C GLY A 83 -6.47 -5.35 7.38
N THR A 84 -6.78 -4.37 6.51
CA THR A 84 -7.52 -4.62 5.26
C THR A 84 -6.68 -5.39 4.24
N ILE A 85 -5.42 -5.01 4.05
CA ILE A 85 -4.55 -5.54 2.98
C ILE A 85 -3.85 -6.82 3.42
N LEU A 86 -3.24 -6.83 4.61
CA LEU A 86 -2.42 -7.96 5.05
C LEU A 86 -3.26 -9.12 5.59
N GLY A 87 -4.36 -8.80 6.26
CA GLY A 87 -5.16 -9.79 6.99
C GLY A 87 -4.56 -10.13 8.37
N LEU A 88 -5.40 -10.66 9.25
CA LEU A 88 -5.09 -10.83 10.67
C LEU A 88 -4.05 -11.94 10.95
N SER A 89 -3.98 -12.95 10.09
CA SER A 89 -3.01 -14.04 10.20
C SER A 89 -1.63 -13.70 9.64
N SER A 90 -1.45 -12.48 9.10
CA SER A 90 -0.17 -12.08 8.50
C SER A 90 0.92 -11.93 9.57
N ARG A 91 2.15 -12.23 9.16
CA ARG A 91 3.35 -12.13 10.00
C ARG A 91 4.41 -11.29 9.29
N PRO A 92 4.24 -9.96 9.23
CA PRO A 92 5.14 -9.11 8.47
C PRO A 92 6.53 -8.98 9.12
N VAL A 93 7.53 -8.74 8.28
CA VAL A 93 8.82 -8.19 8.69
C VAL A 93 8.76 -6.69 8.45
N LEU A 94 8.95 -5.89 9.51
CA LEU A 94 8.84 -4.44 9.44
C LEU A 94 10.11 -3.82 8.85
N ILE A 95 9.95 -2.84 7.95
CA ILE A 95 11.04 -2.03 7.40
C ILE A 95 10.78 -0.58 7.81
N ALA A 96 11.70 0.00 8.57
CA ALA A 96 11.59 1.33 9.14
C ALA A 96 12.94 2.08 9.08
N ASP A 97 12.91 3.38 9.36
CA ASP A 97 14.13 4.20 9.50
C ASP A 97 14.66 4.25 10.94
N SER A 98 13.81 3.89 11.92
CA SER A 98 14.23 3.91 13.33
C SER A 98 13.50 2.87 14.18
N PRO A 99 14.07 2.50 15.35
CA PRO A 99 13.42 1.61 16.31
C PRO A 99 12.08 2.14 16.85
N GLU A 100 11.95 3.46 17.00
CA GLU A 100 10.72 4.11 17.47
C GLU A 100 9.57 3.90 16.49
N GLN A 101 9.85 3.97 15.17
CA GLN A 101 8.86 3.65 14.14
C GLN A 101 8.44 2.18 14.19
N VAL A 102 9.38 1.27 14.45
CA VAL A 102 9.05 -0.16 14.64
C VAL A 102 8.11 -0.35 15.83
N ALA A 103 8.42 0.29 16.96
CA ALA A 103 7.59 0.22 18.17
C ALA A 103 6.20 0.81 17.94
N GLU A 104 6.10 1.97 17.27
CA GLU A 104 4.82 2.59 16.90
C GLU A 104 3.99 1.68 15.95
N ALA A 105 4.62 1.13 14.91
CA ALA A 105 3.95 0.23 13.97
C ALA A 105 3.36 -0.96 14.69
N ARG A 106 4.14 -1.59 15.55
CA ARG A 106 3.74 -2.74 16.34
C ARG A 106 2.50 -2.46 17.21
N LEU A 107 2.54 -1.32 17.94
CA LEU A 107 1.40 -0.86 18.72
C LEU A 107 0.13 -0.69 17.87
N ARG A 108 0.29 -0.14 16.67
CA ARG A 108 -0.84 0.13 15.78
C ARG A 108 -1.33 -1.11 15.06
N LEU A 109 -0.46 -2.09 14.77
CA LEU A 109 -0.83 -3.39 14.21
C LEU A 109 -1.60 -4.22 15.23
N ALA A 110 -1.17 -4.23 16.50
CA ALA A 110 -1.88 -4.93 17.58
C ALA A 110 -3.33 -4.45 17.75
N ARG A 111 -3.60 -3.15 17.52
CA ARG A 111 -4.97 -2.59 17.58
C ARG A 111 -5.93 -3.20 16.54
N VAL A 112 -5.43 -3.79 15.49
CA VAL A 112 -6.21 -4.45 14.44
C VAL A 112 -5.97 -5.96 14.42
N GLY A 113 -5.44 -6.52 15.51
CA GLY A 113 -5.26 -7.96 15.69
C GLY A 113 -4.07 -8.57 14.95
N ILE A 114 -3.12 -7.77 14.47
CA ILE A 114 -1.84 -8.24 13.91
C ILE A 114 -0.77 -8.13 14.99
N GLU A 115 -0.50 -9.24 15.70
CA GLU A 115 0.41 -9.27 16.87
C GLU A 115 1.61 -10.20 16.66
N ALA A 116 1.69 -10.85 15.52
CA ALA A 116 2.67 -11.92 15.28
C ALA A 116 3.71 -11.52 14.22
N GLU A 117 4.26 -10.31 14.32
CA GLU A 117 5.34 -9.89 13.40
C GLU A 117 6.53 -10.86 13.49
N ARG A 118 7.14 -11.18 12.34
CA ARG A 118 8.35 -12.03 12.29
C ARG A 118 9.58 -11.31 12.85
N GLY A 119 9.60 -9.98 12.79
CA GLY A 119 10.71 -9.15 13.22
C GLY A 119 10.78 -7.83 12.46
N TYR A 120 11.94 -7.21 12.45
CA TYR A 120 12.22 -6.02 11.67
C TYR A 120 13.56 -6.12 10.94
N LEU A 121 13.67 -5.45 9.79
CA LEU A 121 14.92 -5.42 9.01
C LEU A 121 16.00 -4.62 9.76
N GLU A 122 17.09 -5.29 10.11
CA GLU A 122 18.24 -4.66 10.76
C GLU A 122 18.86 -3.61 9.85
N GLY A 123 19.06 -2.39 10.38
CA GLY A 123 19.56 -1.26 9.60
C GLY A 123 18.61 -0.72 8.53
N GLY A 124 17.37 -1.22 8.45
CA GLY A 124 16.38 -0.78 7.48
C GLY A 124 16.86 -0.88 6.03
N VAL A 125 16.36 0.00 5.16
CA VAL A 125 16.77 0.03 3.73
C VAL A 125 18.25 0.39 3.56
N ALA A 126 18.82 1.17 4.48
CA ALA A 126 20.25 1.46 4.46
C ALA A 126 21.10 0.20 4.70
N GLY A 127 20.70 -0.65 5.67
CA GLY A 127 21.35 -1.94 5.94
C GLY A 127 21.24 -2.89 4.73
N TRP A 128 20.07 -2.94 4.06
CA TRP A 128 19.88 -3.71 2.84
C TRP A 128 20.89 -3.31 1.74
N LYS A 129 21.00 -2.00 1.50
CA LYS A 129 21.94 -1.45 0.52
C LYS A 129 23.42 -1.71 0.90
N GLN A 130 23.76 -1.57 2.20
CA GLN A 130 25.12 -1.87 2.69
C GLN A 130 25.49 -3.34 2.55
N ALA A 131 24.52 -4.25 2.62
CA ALA A 131 24.74 -5.67 2.34
C ALA A 131 24.95 -5.99 0.85
N GLY A 132 24.93 -4.98 -0.03
CA GLY A 132 25.16 -5.11 -1.46
C GLY A 132 23.93 -5.52 -2.27
N PHE A 133 22.73 -5.44 -1.70
CA PHE A 133 21.49 -5.77 -2.40
C PHE A 133 20.90 -4.55 -3.12
N GLU A 134 20.34 -4.80 -4.30
CA GLU A 134 19.68 -3.76 -5.09
C GLU A 134 18.37 -3.32 -4.45
N LEU A 135 18.02 -2.06 -4.70
CA LEU A 135 16.74 -1.48 -4.33
C LEU A 135 15.85 -1.38 -5.58
N ALA A 136 14.58 -1.66 -5.40
CA ALA A 136 13.56 -1.29 -6.37
C ALA A 136 13.18 0.20 -6.18
N GLN A 137 12.61 0.79 -7.23
CA GLN A 137 12.08 2.15 -7.23
C GLN A 137 10.66 2.14 -7.75
N LEU A 138 9.89 3.15 -7.38
CA LEU A 138 8.55 3.40 -7.92
C LEU A 138 8.55 4.79 -8.58
N PRO A 139 8.44 4.86 -9.92
CA PRO A 139 8.31 6.13 -10.62
C PRO A 139 7.08 6.91 -10.16
N GLU A 140 7.18 8.24 -10.20
CA GLU A 140 6.07 9.15 -9.97
C GLU A 140 5.86 10.04 -11.19
N ILE A 141 4.61 10.45 -11.43
CA ILE A 141 4.21 11.31 -12.54
C ILE A 141 3.33 12.44 -12.04
N GLU A 142 3.61 13.65 -12.52
CA GLU A 142 2.78 14.83 -12.26
C GLU A 142 1.51 14.81 -13.12
N VAL A 143 0.44 15.41 -12.65
CA VAL A 143 -0.88 15.36 -13.31
C VAL A 143 -0.90 15.97 -14.71
N GLN A 144 -0.09 16.99 -14.97
CA GLN A 144 0.01 17.61 -16.30
C GLN A 144 0.68 16.67 -17.31
N GLU A 145 1.71 15.96 -16.89
CA GLU A 145 2.39 14.95 -17.70
C GLU A 145 1.46 13.76 -17.95
N LEU A 146 0.75 13.31 -16.91
CA LEU A 146 -0.25 12.27 -17.04
C LEU A 146 -1.32 12.63 -18.07
N GLN A 147 -1.86 13.87 -18.01
CA GLN A 147 -2.84 14.37 -18.98
C GLN A 147 -2.32 14.30 -20.43
N ARG A 148 -1.05 14.68 -20.66
CA ARG A 148 -0.45 14.59 -22.00
C ARG A 148 -0.36 13.15 -22.49
N GLN A 149 0.13 12.24 -21.64
CA GLN A 149 0.29 10.83 -22.01
C GLN A 149 -1.04 10.12 -22.24
N LEU A 150 -2.10 10.49 -21.49
CA LEU A 150 -3.46 10.02 -21.72
C LEU A 150 -3.99 10.46 -23.09
N SER A 151 -3.80 11.75 -23.44
CA SER A 151 -4.23 12.28 -24.74
C SER A 151 -3.53 11.60 -25.92
N ASP A 152 -2.33 11.08 -25.72
CA ASP A 152 -1.53 10.35 -26.71
C ASP A 152 -1.77 8.82 -26.67
N ASP A 153 -2.65 8.30 -25.84
CA ASP A 153 -2.92 6.86 -25.60
C ASP A 153 -1.66 6.05 -25.23
N LYS A 154 -0.73 6.66 -24.48
CA LYS A 154 0.56 6.06 -24.09
C LYS A 154 0.57 5.46 -22.69
N ILE A 155 -0.47 5.68 -21.91
CA ILE A 155 -0.56 5.28 -20.51
C ILE A 155 -2.01 4.88 -20.17
N ARG A 156 -2.16 3.96 -19.24
CA ARG A 156 -3.46 3.65 -18.62
C ARG A 156 -3.51 4.25 -17.23
N VAL A 157 -4.73 4.55 -16.78
CA VAL A 157 -4.95 5.12 -15.44
C VAL A 157 -5.85 4.22 -14.64
N LEU A 158 -5.48 3.99 -13.38
CA LEU A 158 -6.24 3.23 -12.40
C LEU A 158 -6.60 4.11 -11.20
N ASP A 159 -7.89 4.26 -10.96
CA ASP A 159 -8.42 4.91 -9.75
C ASP A 159 -8.68 3.86 -8.67
N VAL A 160 -7.98 3.96 -7.54
CA VAL A 160 -8.11 3.02 -6.41
C VAL A 160 -8.97 3.56 -5.27
N ARG A 161 -9.80 4.57 -5.55
CA ARG A 161 -10.72 5.17 -4.58
C ARG A 161 -11.99 4.33 -4.46
N ARG A 162 -12.78 4.68 -3.42
CA ARG A 162 -14.10 4.07 -3.21
C ARG A 162 -15.09 4.50 -4.29
N GLU A 163 -16.11 3.70 -4.52
CA GLU A 163 -17.16 3.98 -5.50
C GLU A 163 -17.80 5.37 -5.32
N SER A 164 -18.10 5.77 -4.09
CA SER A 164 -18.68 7.09 -3.80
C SER A 164 -17.76 8.25 -4.19
N GLU A 165 -16.43 8.06 -4.10
CA GLU A 165 -15.45 9.06 -4.54
C GLU A 165 -15.34 9.09 -6.08
N TRP A 166 -15.41 7.93 -6.73
CA TRP A 166 -15.45 7.81 -8.19
C TRP A 166 -16.68 8.51 -8.76
N MET A 167 -17.86 8.21 -8.22
CA MET A 167 -19.13 8.80 -8.68
C MET A 167 -19.16 10.34 -8.54
N ALA A 168 -18.47 10.89 -7.55
CA ALA A 168 -18.35 12.34 -7.36
C ALA A 168 -17.43 13.02 -8.39
N GLY A 169 -16.58 12.24 -9.08
CA GLY A 169 -15.71 12.68 -10.15
C GLY A 169 -14.43 11.87 -10.24
N HIS A 170 -13.99 11.58 -11.46
CA HIS A 170 -12.81 10.76 -11.75
C HIS A 170 -12.08 11.27 -13.01
N VAL A 171 -10.87 10.79 -13.24
CA VAL A 171 -10.12 11.06 -14.48
C VAL A 171 -10.82 10.33 -15.62
N ASP A 172 -11.11 11.02 -16.71
CA ASP A 172 -11.75 10.43 -17.88
C ASP A 172 -10.89 9.31 -18.49
N GLY A 173 -11.51 8.20 -18.84
CA GLY A 173 -10.83 7.00 -19.35
C GLY A 173 -10.07 6.19 -18.29
N ALA A 174 -10.16 6.52 -17.01
CA ALA A 174 -9.59 5.71 -15.95
C ALA A 174 -10.38 4.40 -15.77
N GLY A 175 -9.67 3.29 -15.54
CA GLY A 175 -10.26 2.08 -14.95
C GLY A 175 -10.44 2.26 -13.44
N TRP A 176 -11.38 1.51 -12.85
CA TRP A 176 -11.66 1.58 -11.43
C TRP A 176 -11.45 0.24 -10.74
N TRP A 177 -10.61 0.23 -9.70
CA TRP A 177 -10.38 -0.92 -8.84
C TRP A 177 -10.04 -0.48 -7.42
N PRO A 178 -11.02 -0.42 -6.51
CA PRO A 178 -10.79 0.13 -5.17
C PRO A 178 -9.77 -0.69 -4.38
N LEU A 179 -8.95 0.00 -3.58
CA LEU A 179 -7.80 -0.58 -2.89
C LEU A 179 -8.15 -1.78 -2.00
N ASP A 180 -9.32 -1.81 -1.39
CA ASP A 180 -9.78 -2.92 -0.54
C ASP A 180 -10.00 -4.24 -1.30
N ARG A 181 -10.15 -4.20 -2.63
CA ARG A 181 -10.25 -5.41 -3.47
C ARG A 181 -8.91 -6.09 -3.73
N PHE A 182 -7.79 -5.39 -3.57
CA PHE A 182 -6.46 -5.94 -3.89
C PHE A 182 -6.07 -7.18 -3.07
N ARG A 183 -6.63 -7.34 -1.87
CA ARG A 183 -6.43 -8.55 -1.07
C ARG A 183 -7.03 -9.79 -1.72
N ILE A 184 -8.10 -9.63 -2.49
CA ILE A 184 -8.82 -10.74 -3.15
C ILE A 184 -8.19 -11.04 -4.50
N SER A 185 -7.98 -10.00 -5.31
CA SER A 185 -7.32 -10.11 -6.61
C SER A 185 -6.74 -8.76 -7.04
N PRO A 186 -5.62 -8.74 -7.77
CA PRO A 186 -5.20 -7.54 -8.49
C PRO A 186 -6.17 -7.24 -9.63
N PRO A 187 -6.19 -5.99 -10.17
CA PRO A 187 -6.98 -5.65 -11.35
C PRO A 187 -6.46 -6.39 -12.59
N GLU A 188 -7.38 -6.69 -13.53
CA GLU A 188 -7.05 -7.25 -14.83
C GLU A 188 -6.75 -6.12 -15.82
N VAL A 189 -5.55 -5.58 -15.81
CA VAL A 189 -5.13 -4.48 -16.69
C VAL A 189 -4.15 -4.95 -17.76
N ASP A 190 -4.17 -4.27 -18.92
CA ASP A 190 -3.19 -4.52 -19.98
C ASP A 190 -1.78 -4.14 -19.51
N LEU A 191 -0.90 -5.13 -19.48
CA LEU A 191 0.50 -4.98 -19.03
C LEU A 191 1.42 -4.38 -20.10
N ASN A 192 0.94 -4.16 -21.32
CA ASN A 192 1.76 -3.64 -22.41
C ASN A 192 2.00 -2.13 -22.32
N LEU A 193 1.14 -1.42 -21.59
CA LEU A 193 1.30 0.02 -21.36
C LEU A 193 1.66 0.31 -19.90
N PRO A 194 2.34 1.44 -19.63
CA PRO A 194 2.52 1.93 -18.29
C PRO A 194 1.18 2.18 -17.60
N LEU A 195 1.09 1.83 -16.31
CA LEU A 195 -0.09 1.99 -15.48
C LEU A 195 0.13 3.08 -14.44
N ALA A 196 -0.51 4.23 -14.63
CA ALA A 196 -0.54 5.29 -13.63
C ALA A 196 -1.64 5.00 -12.60
N VAL A 197 -1.30 4.98 -11.33
CA VAL A 197 -2.25 4.69 -10.25
C VAL A 197 -2.46 5.94 -9.41
N HIS A 198 -3.72 6.31 -9.21
CA HIS A 198 -4.05 7.44 -8.35
C HIS A 198 -5.10 7.10 -7.30
N CYS A 199 -5.09 7.91 -6.23
CA CYS A 199 -6.21 8.01 -5.30
C CYS A 199 -6.57 9.49 -5.09
N GLN A 200 -7.03 9.87 -3.91
CA GLN A 200 -7.34 11.29 -3.64
C GLN A 200 -6.07 12.15 -3.48
N SER A 201 -5.03 11.66 -2.76
CA SER A 201 -3.87 12.47 -2.38
C SER A 201 -2.52 11.73 -2.39
N GLY A 202 -2.46 10.47 -2.88
CA GLY A 202 -1.22 9.71 -3.01
C GLY A 202 -1.03 8.56 -2.00
N TYR A 203 -1.67 8.57 -0.83
CA TYR A 203 -1.47 7.55 0.20
C TYR A 203 -1.93 6.13 -0.24
N ARG A 204 -3.19 6.00 -0.68
CA ARG A 204 -3.76 4.71 -1.11
C ARG A 204 -3.14 4.22 -2.42
N SER A 205 -2.83 5.11 -3.33
CA SER A 205 -2.17 4.76 -4.59
C SER A 205 -0.75 4.22 -4.37
N MET A 206 -0.01 4.73 -3.39
CA MET A 206 1.29 4.18 -3.02
C MET A 206 1.18 2.73 -2.54
N ILE A 207 0.19 2.42 -1.69
CA ILE A 207 -0.11 1.04 -1.28
C ILE A 207 -0.42 0.17 -2.51
N ALA A 208 -1.34 0.63 -3.38
CA ALA A 208 -1.72 -0.11 -4.58
C ALA A 208 -0.53 -0.35 -5.52
N CYS A 209 0.31 0.66 -5.76
CA CYS A 209 1.52 0.52 -6.57
C CYS A 209 2.46 -0.55 -6.02
N SER A 210 2.69 -0.57 -4.70
CA SER A 210 3.56 -1.58 -4.07
C SER A 210 3.00 -2.99 -4.21
N LEU A 211 1.68 -3.15 -4.11
CA LEU A 211 0.99 -4.43 -4.33
C LEU A 211 1.09 -4.89 -5.78
N LEU A 212 0.92 -3.98 -6.74
CA LEU A 212 1.08 -4.26 -8.16
C LEU A 212 2.52 -4.66 -8.50
N GLN A 213 3.53 -3.95 -7.99
CA GLN A 213 4.93 -4.34 -8.18
C GLN A 213 5.20 -5.73 -7.60
N ARG A 214 4.70 -6.03 -6.41
CA ARG A 214 4.80 -7.36 -5.78
C ARG A 214 4.12 -8.44 -6.63
N ALA A 215 3.01 -8.13 -7.29
CA ALA A 215 2.32 -9.02 -8.24
C ALA A 215 3.01 -9.14 -9.60
N GLY A 216 4.18 -8.50 -9.81
CA GLY A 216 4.99 -8.61 -11.01
C GLY A 216 4.74 -7.55 -12.09
N PHE A 217 3.91 -6.55 -11.82
CA PHE A 217 3.71 -5.40 -12.72
C PHE A 217 4.99 -4.54 -12.76
N LYS A 218 5.59 -4.39 -13.94
CA LYS A 218 6.88 -3.70 -14.08
C LYS A 218 6.78 -2.20 -14.32
N ASN A 219 5.71 -1.76 -14.98
CA ASN A 219 5.55 -0.39 -15.45
C ASN A 219 4.45 0.34 -14.64
N VAL A 220 4.55 0.30 -13.31
CA VAL A 220 3.63 0.97 -12.40
C VAL A 220 4.19 2.33 -12.03
N ILE A 221 3.33 3.36 -12.03
CA ILE A 221 3.70 4.75 -11.77
C ILE A 221 2.70 5.33 -10.76
N ASN A 222 3.16 5.96 -9.69
CA ASN A 222 2.28 6.67 -8.77
C ASN A 222 1.99 8.09 -9.28
N VAL A 223 0.72 8.52 -9.23
CA VAL A 223 0.35 9.90 -9.60
C VAL A 223 0.51 10.80 -8.38
N SER A 224 1.45 11.73 -8.46
CA SER A 224 1.75 12.69 -7.39
C SER A 224 0.52 13.56 -7.08
N GLY A 225 0.15 13.62 -5.80
CA GLY A 225 -1.00 14.41 -5.33
C GLY A 225 -2.39 13.89 -5.75
N GLY A 226 -2.48 12.86 -6.59
CA GLY A 226 -3.71 12.18 -6.98
C GLY A 226 -4.78 13.08 -7.60
N LEU A 227 -6.06 12.76 -7.38
CA LEU A 227 -7.18 13.54 -7.93
C LEU A 227 -7.23 14.96 -7.36
N ALA A 228 -6.76 15.19 -6.15
CA ALA A 228 -6.71 16.54 -5.58
C ALA A 228 -5.79 17.47 -6.41
N ALA A 229 -4.60 16.99 -6.80
CA ALA A 229 -3.71 17.74 -7.68
C ALA A 229 -4.30 17.93 -9.10
N TRP A 230 -4.97 16.90 -9.63
CA TRP A 230 -5.68 16.96 -10.92
C TRP A 230 -6.73 18.07 -10.93
N GLN A 231 -7.57 18.13 -9.90
CA GLN A 231 -8.60 19.16 -9.74
C GLN A 231 -7.99 20.55 -9.51
N GLN A 232 -6.93 20.65 -8.71
CA GLN A 232 -6.21 21.92 -8.50
C GLN A 232 -5.60 22.47 -9.80
N ALA A 233 -5.14 21.58 -10.68
CA ALA A 233 -4.67 21.92 -12.02
C ALA A 233 -5.81 22.23 -13.01
N GLN A 234 -7.07 22.20 -12.56
CA GLN A 234 -8.27 22.44 -13.37
C GLN A 234 -8.40 21.50 -14.58
N LEU A 235 -7.88 20.27 -14.46
CA LEU A 235 -7.96 19.26 -15.51
C LEU A 235 -9.36 18.64 -15.56
N PRO A 236 -9.80 18.12 -16.73
CA PRO A 236 -11.15 17.60 -16.91
C PRO A 236 -11.46 16.44 -15.96
N VAL A 237 -12.67 16.47 -15.38
CA VAL A 237 -13.20 15.43 -14.49
C VAL A 237 -14.48 14.88 -15.10
N ALA A 238 -14.54 13.56 -15.28
CA ALA A 238 -15.74 12.85 -15.71
C ALA A 238 -16.58 12.43 -14.48
N THR A 239 -17.85 12.13 -14.73
CA THR A 239 -18.78 11.53 -13.78
C THR A 239 -19.52 10.37 -14.43
N GLY A 240 -19.93 9.38 -13.67
CA GLY A 240 -20.65 8.23 -14.22
C GLY A 240 -20.38 6.94 -13.44
N ALA A 241 -20.99 5.85 -13.88
CA ALA A 241 -20.79 4.54 -13.28
C ALA A 241 -19.32 4.08 -13.46
N PRO A 242 -18.78 3.32 -12.48
CA PRO A 242 -17.43 2.79 -12.59
C PRO A 242 -17.27 1.86 -13.81
N VAL A 243 -16.11 1.98 -14.47
CA VAL A 243 -15.63 1.00 -15.44
C VAL A 243 -14.59 0.15 -14.72
N GLU A 244 -14.92 -1.12 -14.47
CA GLU A 244 -14.00 -2.04 -13.80
C GLU A 244 -12.77 -2.29 -14.68
N ALA A 245 -11.60 -2.28 -14.05
CA ALA A 245 -10.31 -2.54 -14.67
C ALA A 245 -9.92 -4.01 -14.52
#